data_6319cdfa1a1755154c1f46e3aa0eeebd
#
_entry.id   6319cdfa1a1755154c1f46e3aa0eeebd
#
_cell.length_a   1.000
_cell.length_b   1.000
_cell.length_c   1.000
_cell.angle_alpha   90.00
_cell.angle_beta   90.00
_cell.angle_gamma   90.00
#
_symmetry.space_group_name_H-M   'P 1'
#
loop_
_entity.id
_entity.type
_entity.pdbx_description
1 polymer ?
#
loop_
_entity_poly.entity_id
_entity_poly.type
_entity_poly.pdbx_seq_one_letter_code
_entity_poly.pdbx_strand_id
1 'polypeptide(L)'
;MERGKKSKTLLKIFITTLYLSVFTFGGGYVIVSLMKKKFVDENHWIEQDEMLDLVAIAQSSPGPIAINGAIAVGYKLCGMAGTLVAIIGTIIPPFVIISIISYCYSAFRTNWVISEDRKSTRLNSSHRCTSRMPSSA
;
A
#
# COMPACT_ATOMS: atom_id res chain seq x y z
N MET A 1 -6.12 11.72 34.79
CA MET A 1 -7.23 11.79 33.81
C MET A 1 -6.81 12.02 32.35
N GLU A 2 -5.55 12.36 32.08
CA GLU A 2 -5.06 12.65 30.70
C GLU A 2 -4.74 11.41 29.84
N ARG A 3 -4.39 10.27 30.43
CA ARG A 3 -4.02 9.06 29.68
C ARG A 3 -5.14 8.52 28.78
N GLY A 4 -6.38 8.57 29.24
CA GLY A 4 -7.53 8.09 28.46
C GLY A 4 -7.87 8.97 27.25
N LYS A 5 -7.59 10.26 27.33
CA LYS A 5 -7.82 11.21 26.22
C LYS A 5 -6.77 11.04 25.12
N LYS A 6 -5.50 10.84 25.51
CA LYS A 6 -4.39 10.57 24.57
C LYS A 6 -4.58 9.23 23.84
N SER A 7 -5.03 8.18 24.53
CA SER A 7 -5.29 6.88 23.91
C SER A 7 -6.41 6.95 22.85
N LYS A 8 -7.48 7.67 23.11
CA LYS A 8 -8.58 7.88 22.15
C LYS A 8 -8.11 8.68 20.91
N THR A 9 -7.26 9.68 21.12
CA THR A 9 -6.68 10.48 20.02
C THR A 9 -5.73 9.63 19.19
N LEU A 10 -4.87 8.82 19.79
CA LEU A 10 -3.97 7.90 19.09
C LEU A 10 -4.75 6.88 18.24
N LEU A 11 -5.82 6.31 18.78
CA LEU A 11 -6.69 5.39 18.04
C LEU A 11 -7.38 6.08 16.85
N LYS A 12 -7.83 7.32 17.04
CA LYS A 12 -8.40 8.10 15.93
C LYS A 12 -7.36 8.42 14.85
N ILE A 13 -6.14 8.81 15.23
CA ILE A 13 -5.03 9.01 14.30
C ILE A 13 -4.78 7.72 13.51
N PHE A 14 -4.69 6.58 14.19
CA PHE A 14 -4.48 5.28 13.56
C PHE A 14 -5.55 4.96 12.50
N ILE A 15 -6.81 5.05 12.87
CA ILE A 15 -7.93 4.78 11.96
C ILE A 15 -7.95 5.75 10.79
N THR A 16 -7.68 7.03 11.04
CA THR A 16 -7.67 8.06 10.00
C THR A 16 -6.52 7.84 9.02
N THR A 17 -5.32 7.55 9.50
CA THR A 17 -4.16 7.28 8.64
C THR A 17 -4.31 5.97 7.88
N LEU A 18 -4.89 4.95 8.49
CA LEU A 18 -5.24 3.70 7.83
C LEU A 18 -6.24 3.92 6.69
N TYR A 19 -7.30 4.68 6.94
CA TYR A 19 -8.27 5.08 5.92
C TYR A 19 -7.63 5.85 4.77
N LEU A 20 -6.82 6.87 5.08
CA LEU A 20 -6.09 7.65 4.09
C LEU A 20 -5.20 6.77 3.22
N SER A 21 -4.49 5.82 3.84
CA SER A 21 -3.57 4.92 3.13
C SER A 21 -4.28 3.99 2.16
N VAL A 22 -5.44 3.45 2.52
CA VAL A 22 -6.27 2.63 1.62
C VAL A 22 -6.71 3.42 0.38
N PHE A 23 -7.14 4.66 0.57
CA PHE A 23 -7.61 5.51 -0.53
C PHE A 23 -6.50 6.16 -1.35
N THR A 24 -5.27 6.19 -0.84
CA THR A 24 -4.11 6.77 -1.54
C THR A 24 -3.62 5.91 -2.71
N PHE A 25 -4.05 4.67 -2.81
CA PHE A 25 -3.67 3.76 -3.90
C PHE A 25 -4.07 4.26 -5.30
N GLY A 26 -4.87 5.33 -5.39
CA GLY A 26 -5.40 5.89 -6.65
C GLY A 26 -4.75 7.18 -7.17
N GLY A 27 -3.83 7.82 -6.43
CA GLY A 27 -3.18 9.05 -6.94
C GLY A 27 -2.68 10.00 -5.87
N GLY A 28 -1.45 10.50 -6.02
CA GLY A 28 -0.73 11.31 -5.03
C GLY A 28 -1.39 12.63 -4.62
N TYR A 29 -2.16 13.27 -5.49
CA TYR A 29 -2.86 14.53 -5.17
C TYR A 29 -4.18 14.35 -4.41
N VAL A 30 -4.84 13.22 -4.56
CA VAL A 30 -6.08 12.90 -3.86
C VAL A 30 -5.86 12.85 -2.35
N ILE A 31 -4.66 12.46 -1.90
CA ILE A 31 -4.33 12.39 -0.48
C ILE A 31 -4.37 13.75 0.22
N VAL A 32 -3.93 14.81 -0.45
CA VAL A 32 -3.93 16.17 0.13
C VAL A 32 -5.37 16.61 0.42
N SER A 33 -6.28 16.37 -0.52
CA SER A 33 -7.72 16.68 -0.34
C SER A 33 -8.34 15.82 0.75
N LEU A 34 -7.99 14.53 0.83
CA LEU A 34 -8.47 13.63 1.88
C LEU A 34 -7.93 14.00 3.26
N MET A 35 -6.66 14.41 3.35
CA MET A 35 -6.05 14.88 4.59
C MET A 35 -6.73 16.15 5.07
N LYS A 36 -6.95 17.13 4.19
CA LYS A 36 -7.72 18.34 4.52
C LYS A 36 -9.10 17.98 5.06
N LYS A 37 -9.84 17.16 4.32
CA LYS A 37 -11.19 16.73 4.74
C LYS A 37 -11.18 16.05 6.11
N LYS A 38 -10.25 15.13 6.36
CA LYS A 38 -10.21 14.36 7.61
C LYS A 38 -9.68 15.14 8.81
N PHE A 39 -8.63 15.95 8.63
CA PHE A 39 -7.97 16.62 9.75
C PHE A 39 -8.49 18.02 10.01
N VAL A 40 -8.95 18.74 8.99
CA VAL A 40 -9.51 20.08 9.11
C VAL A 40 -11.02 20.01 9.24
N ASP A 41 -11.72 19.45 8.25
CA ASP A 41 -13.18 19.57 8.15
C ASP A 41 -13.92 18.62 9.12
N GLU A 42 -13.49 17.35 9.25
CA GLU A 42 -14.21 16.36 10.08
C GLU A 42 -13.75 16.36 11.54
N ASN A 43 -12.45 16.40 11.79
CA ASN A 43 -11.91 16.29 13.15
C ASN A 43 -11.60 17.65 13.80
N HIS A 44 -11.48 18.72 13.03
CA HIS A 44 -11.10 20.05 13.50
C HIS A 44 -9.84 20.06 14.37
N TRP A 45 -8.84 19.24 13.99
CA TRP A 45 -7.59 19.10 14.74
C TRP A 45 -6.53 20.11 14.31
N ILE A 46 -6.62 20.59 13.08
CA ILE A 46 -5.62 21.44 12.42
C ILE A 46 -6.39 22.52 11.66
N GLU A 47 -5.88 23.74 11.70
CA GLU A 47 -6.41 24.85 10.89
C GLU A 47 -6.02 24.69 9.42
N GLN A 48 -6.74 25.36 8.54
CA GLN A 48 -6.54 25.19 7.10
C GLN A 48 -5.14 25.65 6.66
N ASP A 49 -4.66 26.78 7.19
CA ASP A 49 -3.36 27.34 6.84
C ASP A 49 -2.21 26.45 7.34
N GLU A 50 -2.34 25.92 8.56
CA GLU A 50 -1.40 24.94 9.10
C GLU A 50 -1.37 23.64 8.30
N MET A 51 -2.52 23.23 7.77
CA MET A 51 -2.58 22.02 6.92
C MET A 51 -1.83 22.25 5.62
N LEU A 52 -1.88 23.44 5.04
CA LEU A 52 -1.11 23.77 3.84
C LEU A 52 0.40 23.72 4.10
N ASP A 53 0.85 24.23 5.25
CA ASP A 53 2.25 24.12 5.65
C ASP A 53 2.72 22.69 5.83
N LEU A 54 1.90 21.84 6.48
CA LEU A 54 2.21 20.42 6.67
C LEU A 54 2.27 19.67 5.33
N VAL A 55 1.40 20.02 4.38
CA VAL A 55 1.41 19.46 3.02
C VAL A 55 2.68 19.91 2.27
N ALA A 56 3.06 21.18 2.39
CA ALA A 56 4.29 21.69 1.77
C ALA A 56 5.53 20.95 2.31
N ILE A 57 5.60 20.73 3.62
CA ILE A 57 6.66 19.92 4.25
C ILE A 57 6.62 18.47 3.73
N ALA A 58 5.45 17.86 3.66
CA ALA A 58 5.30 16.49 3.18
C ALA A 58 5.73 16.33 1.72
N GLN A 59 5.51 17.33 0.88
CA GLN A 59 5.92 17.34 -0.52
C GLN A 59 7.41 17.62 -0.72
N SER A 60 8.01 18.42 0.15
CA SER A 60 9.45 18.71 0.10
C SER A 60 10.32 17.57 0.64
N SER A 61 9.74 16.67 1.40
CA SER A 61 10.45 15.54 1.98
C SER A 61 10.52 14.36 1.00
N PRO A 62 11.67 13.65 0.89
CA PRO A 62 11.77 12.48 0.03
C PRO A 62 10.88 11.35 0.56
N GLY A 63 10.04 10.77 -0.33
CA GLY A 63 9.15 9.66 0.00
C GLY A 63 7.68 9.90 -0.36
N PRO A 64 6.81 8.94 -0.07
CA PRO A 64 5.39 9.07 -0.33
C PRO A 64 4.76 10.19 0.48
N ILE A 65 4.06 11.11 -0.18
CA ILE A 65 3.38 12.26 0.45
C ILE A 65 2.45 11.82 1.58
N ALA A 66 1.77 10.68 1.41
CA ALA A 66 0.90 10.11 2.41
C ALA A 66 1.61 9.82 3.74
N ILE A 67 2.78 9.19 3.68
CA ILE A 67 3.56 8.83 4.86
C ILE A 67 4.14 10.09 5.48
N ASN A 68 4.75 10.96 4.68
CA ASN A 68 5.33 12.21 5.17
C ASN A 68 4.27 13.11 5.82
N GLY A 69 3.09 13.23 5.21
CA GLY A 69 1.98 13.99 5.77
C GLY A 69 1.42 13.36 7.05
N ALA A 70 1.27 12.05 7.09
CA ALA A 70 0.83 11.34 8.30
C ALA A 70 1.83 11.51 9.46
N ILE A 71 3.13 11.49 9.18
CA ILE A 71 4.20 11.77 10.15
C ILE A 71 4.06 13.19 10.69
N ALA A 72 3.95 14.18 9.80
CA ALA A 72 3.87 15.60 10.19
C ALA A 72 2.63 15.87 11.06
N VAL A 73 1.46 15.37 10.66
CA VAL A 73 0.22 15.48 11.43
C VAL A 73 0.30 14.70 12.75
N GLY A 74 0.79 13.47 12.72
CA GLY A 74 0.95 12.65 13.92
C GLY A 74 1.85 13.29 14.97
N TYR A 75 2.96 13.88 14.51
CA TYR A 75 3.88 14.62 15.36
C TYR A 75 3.22 15.85 16.00
N LYS A 76 2.48 16.61 15.21
CA LYS A 76 1.79 17.80 15.69
C LYS A 76 0.73 17.49 16.75
N LEU A 77 -0.02 16.42 16.58
CA LEU A 77 -1.13 16.06 17.46
C LEU A 77 -0.70 15.39 18.78
N CYS A 78 0.25 14.47 18.72
CA CYS A 78 0.65 13.64 19.87
C CYS A 78 2.17 13.45 20.00
N GLY A 79 2.98 14.24 19.29
CA GLY A 79 4.43 14.13 19.31
C GLY A 79 4.93 12.80 18.77
N MET A 80 6.00 12.27 19.34
CA MET A 80 6.63 11.00 18.89
C MET A 80 5.67 9.80 18.90
N ALA A 81 4.79 9.72 19.90
CA ALA A 81 3.81 8.64 19.97
C ALA A 81 2.79 8.72 18.82
N GLY A 82 2.32 9.92 18.48
CA GLY A 82 1.43 10.13 17.33
C GLY A 82 2.11 9.79 16.00
N THR A 83 3.37 10.15 15.85
CA THR A 83 4.20 9.81 14.68
C THR A 83 4.31 8.31 14.48
N LEU A 84 4.67 7.55 15.52
CA LEU A 84 4.81 6.09 15.44
C LEU A 84 3.50 5.41 15.06
N VAL A 85 2.40 5.83 15.68
CA VAL A 85 1.05 5.30 15.38
C VAL A 85 0.64 5.64 13.94
N ALA A 86 0.92 6.86 13.48
CA ALA A 86 0.62 7.29 12.12
C ALA A 86 1.41 6.49 11.07
N ILE A 87 2.70 6.24 11.30
CA ILE A 87 3.55 5.42 10.42
C ILE A 87 3.00 4.00 10.31
N ILE A 88 2.71 3.36 11.44
CA ILE A 88 2.17 1.99 11.47
C ILE A 88 0.82 1.94 10.72
N GLY A 89 -0.08 2.88 11.01
CA GLY A 89 -1.38 2.96 10.34
C GLY A 89 -1.28 3.17 8.83
N THR A 90 -0.25 3.86 8.36
CA THR A 90 -0.04 4.13 6.94
C THR A 90 0.60 2.94 6.20
N ILE A 91 1.46 2.16 6.87
CA ILE A 91 2.19 1.05 6.26
C ILE A 91 1.34 -0.23 6.18
N ILE A 92 0.46 -0.48 7.16
CA ILE A 92 -0.33 -1.71 7.22
C ILE A 92 -1.14 -1.97 5.94
N PRO A 93 -1.95 -1.03 5.40
CA PRO A 93 -2.79 -1.31 4.24
C PRO A 93 -2.02 -1.71 2.98
N PRO A 94 -1.00 -0.97 2.52
CA PRO A 94 -0.25 -1.38 1.34
C PRO A 94 0.48 -2.71 1.55
N PHE A 95 0.97 -2.99 2.77
CA PHE A 95 1.63 -4.24 3.06
C PHE A 95 0.67 -5.44 2.96
N VAL A 96 -0.54 -5.31 3.49
CA VAL A 96 -1.60 -6.33 3.40
C VAL A 96 -2.01 -6.55 1.94
N ILE A 97 -2.23 -5.48 1.19
CA ILE A 97 -2.63 -5.56 -0.23
C ILE A 97 -1.56 -6.28 -1.05
N ILE A 98 -0.28 -5.91 -0.90
CA ILE A 98 0.82 -6.55 -1.62
C ILE A 98 0.96 -8.01 -1.23
N SER A 99 0.80 -8.35 0.05
CA SER A 99 0.84 -9.74 0.53
C SER A 99 -0.27 -10.59 -0.09
N ILE A 100 -1.50 -10.07 -0.16
CA ILE A 100 -2.63 -10.76 -0.79
C ILE A 100 -2.37 -10.95 -2.28
N ILE A 101 -1.92 -9.91 -3.00
CA ILE A 101 -1.61 -9.98 -4.43
C ILE A 101 -0.49 -11.00 -4.68
N SER A 102 0.56 -11.01 -3.86
CA SER A 102 1.66 -11.95 -3.97
C SER A 102 1.19 -13.39 -3.77
N TYR A 103 0.31 -13.63 -2.80
CA TYR A 103 -0.26 -14.96 -2.56
C TYR A 103 -1.15 -15.42 -3.73
N CYS A 104 -2.03 -14.55 -4.23
CA CYS A 104 -2.86 -14.84 -5.40
C CYS A 104 -2.00 -15.11 -6.64
N TYR A 105 -0.98 -14.29 -6.88
CA TYR A 105 -0.07 -14.46 -8.01
C TYR A 105 0.68 -15.79 -7.96
N SER A 106 1.15 -16.20 -6.79
CA SER A 106 1.79 -17.50 -6.59
C SER A 106 0.86 -18.66 -6.93
N ALA A 107 -0.41 -18.59 -6.51
CA ALA A 107 -1.43 -19.59 -6.84
C ALA A 107 -1.73 -19.65 -8.34
N PHE A 108 -1.84 -18.49 -9.01
CA PHE A 108 -2.06 -18.43 -10.46
C PHE A 108 -0.85 -18.91 -11.26
N ARG A 109 0.35 -18.56 -10.84
CA ARG A 109 1.60 -18.96 -11.50
C ARG A 109 1.78 -20.48 -11.49
N THR A 110 1.47 -21.14 -10.39
CA THR A 110 1.57 -22.61 -10.29
C THR A 110 0.66 -23.30 -11.30
N ASN A 111 -0.56 -22.79 -11.49
CA ASN A 111 -1.50 -23.36 -12.47
C ASN A 111 -1.08 -23.08 -13.92
N TRP A 112 -0.49 -21.91 -14.20
CA TRP A 112 -0.08 -21.53 -15.56
C TRP A 112 1.21 -22.24 -15.99
N VAL A 113 2.20 -22.33 -15.13
CA VAL A 113 3.48 -23.04 -15.40
C VAL A 113 3.25 -24.53 -15.64
N ILE A 114 2.36 -25.17 -14.88
CA ILE A 114 2.00 -26.59 -15.10
C ILE A 114 1.30 -26.79 -16.45
N SER A 115 0.53 -25.81 -16.92
CA SER A 115 -0.12 -25.86 -18.22
C SER A 115 0.85 -25.73 -19.39
N GLU A 116 1.91 -24.93 -19.25
CA GLU A 116 2.93 -24.72 -20.29
C GLU A 116 3.84 -25.95 -20.42
N ASP A 117 4.25 -26.57 -19.33
CA ASP A 117 5.08 -27.77 -19.34
C ASP A 117 4.38 -28.96 -20.00
N ARG A 118 3.06 -29.08 -19.90
CA ARG A 118 2.29 -30.11 -20.62
C ARG A 118 2.28 -29.90 -22.13
N LYS A 119 2.31 -28.64 -22.60
CA LYS A 119 2.35 -28.32 -24.04
C LYS A 119 3.71 -28.61 -24.63
N SER A 120 4.80 -28.22 -23.95
CA SER A 120 6.16 -28.46 -24.42
C SER A 120 6.53 -29.94 -24.48
N THR A 121 6.05 -30.75 -23.53
CA THR A 121 6.26 -32.19 -23.52
C THR A 121 5.54 -32.91 -24.66
N ARG A 122 4.34 -32.43 -25.04
CA ARG A 122 3.58 -33.01 -26.18
C ARG A 122 4.22 -32.67 -27.53
N LEU A 123 4.75 -31.44 -27.70
CA LEU A 123 5.44 -31.03 -28.93
C LEU A 123 6.77 -31.78 -29.13
N ASN A 124 7.50 -32.03 -28.05
CA ASN A 124 8.77 -32.76 -28.14
C ASN A 124 8.56 -34.26 -28.39
N SER A 125 7.42 -34.82 -28.00
CA SER A 125 7.05 -36.20 -28.29
C SER A 125 6.69 -36.43 -29.75
N SER A 126 6.07 -35.47 -30.44
CA SER A 126 5.71 -35.56 -31.85
C SER A 126 6.92 -35.42 -32.79
N HIS A 127 7.94 -34.67 -32.41
CA HIS A 127 9.19 -34.57 -33.18
C HIS A 127 10.07 -35.83 -33.10
N ARG A 128 9.92 -36.65 -32.06
CA ARG A 128 10.65 -37.92 -31.96
C ARG A 128 10.12 -39.03 -32.84
N CYS A 129 8.84 -38.97 -33.23
CA CYS A 129 8.24 -39.98 -34.09
C CYS A 129 8.60 -39.84 -35.56
N THR A 130 9.00 -38.66 -36.04
CA THR A 130 9.30 -38.41 -37.45
C THR A 130 10.75 -38.68 -37.87
N SER A 131 11.64 -38.90 -36.95
CA SER A 131 13.07 -39.14 -37.27
C SER A 131 13.46 -40.62 -37.34
N ARG A 132 12.50 -41.55 -37.35
CA ARG A 132 12.72 -42.97 -37.58
C ARG A 132 12.04 -43.45 -38.88
N MET A 133 12.47 -42.89 -40.00
CA MET A 133 12.29 -43.61 -41.27
C MET A 133 13.60 -44.32 -41.62
N PRO A 134 13.64 -45.65 -41.74
CA PRO A 134 14.82 -46.32 -42.23
C PRO A 134 14.96 -46.04 -43.74
N SER A 135 16.10 -45.54 -44.15
CA SER A 135 16.53 -45.55 -45.52
C SER A 135 16.78 -47.03 -45.91
N SER A 136 15.88 -47.54 -46.72
CA SER A 136 16.13 -48.85 -47.37
C SER A 136 16.41 -48.58 -48.83
N ALA A 137 17.67 -48.88 -49.21
CA ALA A 137 18.22 -49.37 -50.47
C ALA A 137 17.67 -48.75 -51.76
#